data_b8b3e7bda981dafec477df0c42e7e5ee
#
_entry.id   b8b3e7bda981dafec477df0c42e7e5ee
#
_cell.length_a   1.000
_cell.length_b   1.000
_cell.length_c   1.000
_cell.angle_alpha   90.00
_cell.angle_beta   90.00
_cell.angle_gamma   90.00
#
_symmetry.space_group_name_H-M   'P 1'
#
loop_
_entity.id
_entity.type
_entity.pdbx_description
1 polymer ?
#
loop_
_entity_poly.entity_id
_entity_poly.type
_entity_poly.pdbx_seq_one_letter_code
_entity_poly.pdbx_strand_id
1 'polypeptide(L)'
;MASLKEIVTKAVIGKAKKKTTTDLSFTSGEKIDKILGCWIINHHFEGENDNGKVTISGSYDVNIWYSYDGNTKTGVIVKTFSYDDELNIKLKNPSNASDIIVRALTVPNVSKAEAVGSTVNLKVEKEMGAEIVGDAKVRVSVEEDYDDYDEDDDIEINEDYLNDVNQK
;
A
#
# COMPACT_ATOMS: atom_id res chain seq x y z
N MET A 1 28.24 19.16 24.11
CA MET A 1 28.46 19.47 22.68
C MET A 1 27.94 18.32 21.83
N ALA A 2 27.06 18.59 20.88
CA ALA A 2 26.58 17.56 19.96
C ALA A 2 27.71 17.14 19.01
N SER A 3 27.97 15.85 18.88
CA SER A 3 28.87 15.29 17.89
C SER A 3 28.11 14.64 16.75
N LEU A 4 28.63 14.70 15.53
CA LEU A 4 28.07 14.03 14.37
C LEU A 4 28.70 12.64 14.23
N LYS A 5 27.89 11.61 14.21
CA LYS A 5 28.32 10.24 13.92
C LYS A 5 27.71 9.77 12.60
N GLU A 6 28.51 9.04 11.81
CA GLU A 6 28.02 8.33 10.64
C GLU A 6 27.60 6.92 11.05
N ILE A 7 26.39 6.57 10.67
CA ILE A 7 25.89 5.21 10.84
C ILE A 7 25.48 4.64 9.48
N VAL A 8 25.67 3.33 9.31
CA VAL A 8 25.11 2.60 8.17
C VAL A 8 23.84 1.92 8.66
N THR A 9 22.74 2.22 8.02
CA THR A 9 21.44 1.65 8.38
C THR A 9 20.64 1.36 7.13
N LYS A 10 19.62 0.55 7.27
CA LYS A 10 18.63 0.38 6.23
C LYS A 10 17.68 1.57 6.22
N ALA A 11 17.50 2.14 5.06
CA ALA A 11 16.66 3.31 4.86
C ALA A 11 15.93 3.23 3.52
N VAL A 12 14.88 4.02 3.38
CA VAL A 12 14.23 4.20 2.09
C VAL A 12 15.16 5.03 1.21
N ILE A 13 15.72 4.39 0.18
CA ILE A 13 16.67 5.02 -0.75
C ILE A 13 16.01 5.50 -2.03
N GLY A 14 14.76 5.15 -2.26
CA GLY A 14 13.97 5.64 -3.37
C GLY A 14 12.51 5.30 -3.19
N LYS A 15 11.65 6.14 -3.75
CA LYS A 15 10.20 5.93 -3.73
C LYS A 15 9.55 6.52 -4.97
N ALA A 16 8.45 5.95 -5.38
CA ALA A 16 7.59 6.46 -6.43
C ALA A 16 6.15 6.05 -6.18
N LYS A 17 5.25 6.74 -6.81
CA LYS A 17 3.82 6.40 -6.81
C LYS A 17 3.24 6.60 -8.18
N LYS A 18 2.18 5.88 -8.47
CA LYS A 18 1.46 5.96 -9.73
C LYS A 18 -0.04 5.84 -9.50
N LYS A 19 -0.76 6.85 -9.93
CA LYS A 19 -2.22 6.82 -9.98
C LYS A 19 -2.66 6.35 -11.35
N THR A 20 -3.56 5.37 -11.39
CA THR A 20 -4.08 4.82 -12.64
C THR A 20 -5.60 4.88 -12.66
N THR A 21 -6.13 5.13 -13.84
CA THR A 21 -7.54 5.01 -14.13
C THR A 21 -7.69 4.03 -15.29
N THR A 22 -8.42 2.95 -15.05
CA THR A 22 -8.57 1.87 -16.02
C THR A 22 -10.03 1.73 -16.43
N ASP A 23 -10.27 1.64 -17.71
CA ASP A 23 -11.58 1.34 -18.27
C ASP A 23 -11.71 -0.17 -18.45
N LEU A 24 -12.74 -0.74 -17.84
CA LEU A 24 -13.05 -2.16 -17.92
C LEU A 24 -14.42 -2.34 -18.55
N SER A 25 -14.54 -3.36 -19.38
CA SER A 25 -15.80 -3.70 -20.02
C SER A 25 -15.99 -5.21 -20.05
N PHE A 26 -17.19 -5.64 -19.74
CA PHE A 26 -17.57 -7.04 -19.84
C PHE A 26 -19.08 -7.19 -20.07
N THR A 27 -19.48 -8.36 -20.53
CA THR A 27 -20.89 -8.66 -20.80
C THR A 27 -21.51 -9.54 -19.71
N SER A 28 -22.72 -9.22 -19.34
CA SER A 28 -23.58 -10.10 -18.53
C SER A 28 -24.33 -11.08 -19.44
N GLY A 29 -24.89 -12.12 -18.87
CA GLY A 29 -25.77 -13.05 -19.60
C GLY A 29 -27.13 -12.47 -19.94
N GLU A 30 -27.50 -11.34 -19.33
CA GLU A 30 -28.82 -10.72 -19.41
C GLU A 30 -28.71 -9.24 -19.69
N LYS A 31 -29.79 -8.67 -20.22
CA LYS A 31 -29.91 -7.21 -20.30
C LYS A 31 -30.05 -6.62 -18.90
N ILE A 32 -29.16 -5.73 -18.53
CA ILE A 32 -29.16 -5.07 -17.22
C ILE A 32 -30.12 -3.87 -17.26
N ASP A 33 -31.03 -3.83 -16.31
CA ASP A 33 -31.92 -2.68 -16.15
C ASP A 33 -31.26 -1.60 -15.29
N LYS A 34 -30.64 -1.99 -14.17
CA LYS A 34 -30.01 -1.05 -13.27
C LYS A 34 -28.84 -1.70 -12.53
N ILE A 35 -27.75 -0.96 -12.39
CA ILE A 35 -26.66 -1.33 -11.47
C ILE A 35 -27.04 -0.85 -10.07
N LEU A 36 -27.17 -1.79 -9.14
CA LEU A 36 -27.59 -1.54 -7.77
C LEU A 36 -26.40 -1.28 -6.84
N GLY A 37 -25.26 -1.87 -7.15
CA GLY A 37 -24.04 -1.67 -6.39
C GLY A 37 -22.83 -2.23 -7.14
N CYS A 38 -21.66 -1.69 -6.83
CA CYS A 38 -20.42 -2.14 -7.41
C CYS A 38 -19.30 -1.94 -6.38
N TRP A 39 -18.51 -2.99 -6.15
CA TRP A 39 -17.39 -2.94 -5.20
C TRP A 39 -16.26 -3.84 -5.63
N ILE A 40 -15.08 -3.55 -5.13
CA ILE A 40 -13.86 -4.30 -5.41
C ILE A 40 -13.36 -4.94 -4.12
N ILE A 41 -13.04 -6.22 -4.20
CA ILE A 41 -12.49 -7.02 -3.10
C ILE A 41 -11.32 -7.88 -3.58
N ASN A 42 -10.65 -8.55 -2.66
CA ASN A 42 -9.55 -9.47 -2.95
C ASN A 42 -8.42 -8.85 -3.76
N HIS A 43 -8.02 -7.64 -3.39
CA HIS A 43 -6.86 -7.00 -4.00
C HIS A 43 -5.58 -7.63 -3.49
N HIS A 44 -4.86 -8.29 -4.38
CA HIS A 44 -3.56 -8.89 -4.15
C HIS A 44 -2.55 -8.26 -5.08
N PHE A 45 -1.34 -8.02 -4.58
CA PHE A 45 -0.27 -7.45 -5.37
C PHE A 45 1.09 -7.83 -4.81
N GLU A 46 2.07 -7.81 -5.68
CA GLU A 46 3.49 -7.98 -5.35
C GLU A 46 4.33 -7.09 -6.26
N GLY A 47 5.52 -6.77 -5.83
CA GLY A 47 6.43 -5.92 -6.58
C GLY A 47 7.78 -6.54 -6.79
N GLU A 48 8.39 -6.23 -7.91
CA GLU A 48 9.76 -6.57 -8.26
C GLU A 48 10.54 -5.31 -8.59
N ASN A 49 11.78 -5.26 -8.13
CA ASN A 49 12.70 -4.19 -8.44
C ASN A 49 13.84 -4.71 -9.31
N ASP A 50 14.00 -4.12 -10.48
CA ASP A 50 15.12 -4.32 -11.37
C ASP A 50 15.85 -2.98 -11.59
N ASN A 51 16.88 -2.74 -10.79
CA ASN A 51 17.72 -1.54 -10.86
C ASN A 51 16.94 -0.20 -10.86
N GLY A 52 15.88 -0.13 -10.06
CA GLY A 52 15.02 1.06 -9.99
C GLY A 52 13.79 1.00 -10.89
N LYS A 53 13.73 0.04 -11.80
CA LYS A 53 12.51 -0.26 -12.54
C LYS A 53 11.65 -1.22 -11.72
N VAL A 54 10.58 -0.68 -11.16
CA VAL A 54 9.66 -1.44 -10.31
C VAL A 54 8.45 -1.85 -11.11
N THR A 55 8.12 -3.14 -11.07
CA THR A 55 6.88 -3.66 -11.63
C THR A 55 6.00 -4.17 -10.50
N ILE A 56 4.80 -3.63 -10.40
CA ILE A 56 3.79 -4.07 -9.45
C ILE A 56 2.74 -4.86 -10.20
N SER A 57 2.69 -6.16 -9.92
CA SER A 57 1.71 -7.08 -10.50
C SER A 57 0.62 -7.37 -9.49
N GLY A 58 -0.60 -7.23 -9.86
CA GLY A 58 -1.71 -7.45 -8.96
C GLY A 58 -2.98 -7.91 -9.65
N SER A 59 -3.96 -8.24 -8.84
CA SER A 59 -5.30 -8.62 -9.28
C SER A 59 -6.34 -8.21 -8.25
N TYR A 60 -7.55 -8.02 -8.71
CA TYR A 60 -8.70 -7.75 -7.85
C TYR A 60 -9.98 -8.30 -8.46
N ASP A 61 -10.98 -8.50 -7.62
CA ASP A 61 -12.29 -8.97 -8.02
C ASP A 61 -13.27 -7.80 -8.01
N VAL A 62 -13.97 -7.61 -9.12
CA VAL A 62 -15.05 -6.65 -9.25
C VAL A 62 -16.37 -7.38 -9.08
N ASN A 63 -17.19 -6.93 -8.15
CA ASN A 63 -18.52 -7.43 -7.89
C ASN A 63 -19.54 -6.40 -8.33
N ILE A 64 -20.51 -6.83 -9.14
CA ILE A 64 -21.58 -5.97 -9.60
C ILE A 64 -22.91 -6.62 -9.23
N TRP A 65 -23.69 -5.87 -8.50
CA TRP A 65 -25.06 -6.22 -8.16
C TRP A 65 -25.99 -5.41 -9.07
N TYR A 66 -26.86 -6.10 -9.77
CA TYR A 66 -27.72 -5.49 -10.78
C TYR A 66 -29.14 -6.06 -10.75
N SER A 67 -30.06 -5.31 -11.34
CA SER A 67 -31.42 -5.77 -11.60
C SER A 67 -31.62 -6.07 -13.09
N TYR A 68 -32.50 -6.99 -13.36
CA TYR A 68 -32.89 -7.38 -14.71
C TYR A 68 -34.34 -7.85 -14.77
N ASP A 69 -34.83 -8.16 -15.97
CA ASP A 69 -36.20 -8.61 -16.22
C ASP A 69 -37.25 -7.62 -15.68
N GLY A 70 -37.14 -6.34 -16.15
CA GLY A 70 -38.01 -5.26 -15.70
C GLY A 70 -37.88 -4.90 -14.24
N ASN A 71 -36.66 -4.98 -13.67
CA ASN A 71 -36.37 -4.78 -12.26
C ASN A 71 -37.03 -5.80 -11.30
N THR A 72 -37.45 -6.95 -11.82
CA THR A 72 -38.10 -8.00 -11.00
C THR A 72 -37.10 -8.98 -10.39
N LYS A 73 -35.90 -9.09 -10.96
CA LYS A 73 -34.88 -10.03 -10.55
C LYS A 73 -33.55 -9.30 -10.30
N THR A 74 -32.73 -9.87 -9.46
CA THR A 74 -31.38 -9.37 -9.19
C THR A 74 -30.35 -10.47 -9.40
N GLY A 75 -29.15 -10.06 -9.75
CA GLY A 75 -28.00 -10.93 -9.90
C GLY A 75 -26.72 -10.27 -9.46
N VAL A 76 -25.69 -11.07 -9.30
CA VAL A 76 -24.33 -10.63 -8.98
C VAL A 76 -23.38 -11.20 -10.01
N ILE A 77 -22.53 -10.33 -10.57
CA ILE A 77 -21.42 -10.73 -11.44
C ILE A 77 -20.13 -10.48 -10.72
N VAL A 78 -19.24 -11.47 -10.74
CA VAL A 78 -17.89 -11.35 -10.22
C VAL A 78 -16.90 -11.55 -11.37
N LYS A 79 -16.01 -10.60 -11.57
CA LYS A 79 -14.92 -10.68 -12.56
C LYS A 79 -13.60 -10.35 -11.89
N THR A 80 -12.58 -11.17 -12.19
CA THR A 80 -11.21 -10.93 -11.76
C THR A 80 -10.43 -10.23 -12.86
N PHE A 81 -9.76 -9.14 -12.49
CA PHE A 81 -8.89 -8.39 -13.39
C PHE A 81 -7.47 -8.36 -12.83
N SER A 82 -6.52 -8.50 -13.72
CA SER A 82 -5.10 -8.41 -13.39
C SER A 82 -4.51 -7.13 -13.99
N TYR A 83 -3.46 -6.62 -13.35
CA TYR A 83 -2.76 -5.44 -13.83
C TYR A 83 -1.26 -5.54 -13.57
N ASP A 84 -0.50 -4.80 -14.35
CA ASP A 84 0.92 -4.57 -14.16
C ASP A 84 1.18 -3.06 -14.22
N ASP A 85 1.68 -2.50 -13.16
CA ASP A 85 2.08 -1.10 -13.09
C ASP A 85 3.61 -0.99 -13.06
N GLU A 86 4.17 -0.15 -13.91
CA GLU A 86 5.59 0.14 -13.95
C GLU A 86 5.88 1.50 -13.32
N LEU A 87 6.83 1.53 -12.40
CA LEU A 87 7.34 2.74 -11.77
C LEU A 87 8.85 2.81 -11.95
N ASN A 88 9.35 3.98 -12.28
CA ASN A 88 10.79 4.21 -12.35
C ASN A 88 11.25 5.00 -11.14
N ILE A 89 12.16 4.40 -10.38
CA ILE A 89 12.76 5.01 -9.20
C ILE A 89 14.23 5.25 -9.49
N LYS A 90 14.65 6.51 -9.38
CA LYS A 90 16.07 6.86 -9.54
C LYS A 90 16.82 6.47 -8.28
N LEU A 91 17.77 5.57 -8.42
CA LEU A 91 18.67 5.14 -7.35
C LEU A 91 20.07 5.67 -7.61
N LYS A 92 20.69 6.26 -6.60
CA LYS A 92 22.09 6.69 -6.68
C LYS A 92 23.05 5.49 -6.76
N ASN A 93 22.77 4.46 -5.98
CA ASN A 93 23.50 3.20 -5.93
C ASN A 93 22.54 2.02 -5.98
N PRO A 94 22.16 1.53 -7.17
CA PRO A 94 21.25 0.39 -7.29
C PRO A 94 21.73 -0.87 -6.57
N SER A 95 23.05 -1.05 -6.44
CA SER A 95 23.64 -2.19 -5.75
C SER A 95 23.34 -2.22 -4.23
N ASN A 96 22.97 -1.10 -3.65
CA ASN A 96 22.62 -1.01 -2.23
C ASN A 96 21.16 -1.41 -1.96
N ALA A 97 20.35 -1.59 -2.99
CA ALA A 97 18.97 -2.00 -2.84
C ALA A 97 18.89 -3.44 -2.31
N SER A 98 18.17 -3.65 -1.23
CA SER A 98 18.02 -4.96 -0.59
C SER A 98 16.57 -5.45 -0.54
N ASP A 99 15.60 -4.55 -0.57
CA ASP A 99 14.21 -4.89 -0.40
C ASP A 99 13.29 -3.88 -1.07
N ILE A 100 12.07 -4.31 -1.34
CA ILE A 100 11.02 -3.46 -1.90
C ILE A 100 9.77 -3.55 -1.05
N ILE A 101 9.16 -2.40 -0.78
CA ILE A 101 7.87 -2.31 -0.09
C ILE A 101 6.87 -1.71 -1.08
N VAL A 102 5.79 -2.43 -1.33
CA VAL A 102 4.70 -2.00 -2.19
C VAL A 102 3.46 -1.77 -1.35
N ARG A 103 2.77 -0.65 -1.60
CA ARG A 103 1.55 -0.29 -0.88
C ARG A 103 0.48 0.19 -1.84
N ALA A 104 -0.76 -0.13 -1.51
CA ALA A 104 -1.90 0.51 -2.11
C ALA A 104 -2.18 1.81 -1.35
N LEU A 105 -1.83 2.95 -1.94
CA LEU A 105 -2.07 4.27 -1.36
C LEU A 105 -3.54 4.64 -1.47
N THR A 106 -4.15 4.29 -2.59
CA THR A 106 -5.60 4.27 -2.78
C THR A 106 -5.96 2.89 -3.30
N VAL A 107 -6.75 2.16 -2.56
CA VAL A 107 -7.22 0.84 -2.97
C VAL A 107 -8.06 0.95 -4.24
N PRO A 108 -8.03 -0.07 -5.13
CA PRO A 108 -8.87 -0.07 -6.31
C PRO A 108 -10.33 0.18 -5.95
N ASN A 109 -10.93 1.15 -6.63
CA ASN A 109 -12.33 1.50 -6.43
C ASN A 109 -12.99 1.85 -7.75
N VAL A 110 -14.28 1.63 -7.83
CA VAL A 110 -15.07 1.97 -9.01
C VAL A 110 -15.53 3.42 -8.91
N SER A 111 -15.02 4.27 -9.79
CA SER A 111 -15.39 5.68 -9.85
C SER A 111 -16.61 5.93 -10.73
N LYS A 112 -16.85 5.05 -11.70
CA LYS A 112 -18.00 5.11 -12.59
C LYS A 112 -18.42 3.71 -13.01
N ALA A 113 -19.71 3.45 -13.03
CA ALA A 113 -20.30 2.20 -13.49
C ALA A 113 -21.52 2.53 -14.37
N GLU A 114 -21.58 1.90 -15.53
CA GLU A 114 -22.63 2.13 -16.52
C GLU A 114 -22.98 0.82 -17.19
N ALA A 115 -24.27 0.57 -17.39
CA ALA A 115 -24.75 -0.55 -18.16
C ALA A 115 -25.41 -0.08 -19.44
N VAL A 116 -25.00 -0.68 -20.56
CA VAL A 116 -25.59 -0.46 -21.88
C VAL A 116 -25.99 -1.82 -22.44
N GLY A 117 -27.29 -2.14 -22.43
CA GLY A 117 -27.78 -3.46 -22.79
C GLY A 117 -27.26 -4.52 -21.82
N SER A 118 -26.54 -5.49 -22.32
CA SER A 118 -25.86 -6.54 -21.52
C SER A 118 -24.41 -6.23 -21.21
N THR A 119 -23.91 -5.06 -21.64
CA THR A 119 -22.52 -4.65 -21.43
C THR A 119 -22.40 -3.73 -20.21
N VAL A 120 -21.43 -4.02 -19.36
CA VAL A 120 -21.08 -3.18 -18.21
C VAL A 120 -19.76 -2.50 -18.52
N ASN A 121 -19.73 -1.19 -18.39
CA ASN A 121 -18.53 -0.37 -18.51
C ASN A 121 -18.20 0.22 -17.16
N LEU A 122 -16.98 0.02 -16.71
CA LEU A 122 -16.48 0.49 -15.41
C LEU A 122 -15.27 1.34 -15.59
N LYS A 123 -15.13 2.29 -14.71
CA LYS A 123 -13.89 3.03 -14.50
C LYS A 123 -13.35 2.73 -13.12
N VAL A 124 -12.15 2.17 -13.04
CA VAL A 124 -11.49 1.80 -11.79
C VAL A 124 -10.29 2.71 -11.56
N GLU A 125 -10.25 3.32 -10.42
CA GLU A 125 -9.14 4.17 -9.97
C GLU A 125 -8.38 3.48 -8.85
N LYS A 126 -7.05 3.58 -8.89
CA LYS A 126 -6.17 3.14 -7.82
C LYS A 126 -4.90 3.98 -7.80
N GLU A 127 -4.21 4.01 -6.68
CA GLU A 127 -2.87 4.57 -6.56
C GLU A 127 -1.97 3.56 -5.85
N MET A 128 -0.89 3.17 -6.52
CA MET A 128 0.11 2.27 -5.97
C MET A 128 1.40 3.02 -5.72
N GLY A 129 2.05 2.69 -4.63
CA GLY A 129 3.34 3.23 -4.26
C GLY A 129 4.36 2.14 -4.01
N ALA A 130 5.61 2.43 -4.30
CA ALA A 130 6.74 1.56 -4.02
C ALA A 130 7.85 2.33 -3.33
N GLU A 131 8.48 1.69 -2.36
CA GLU A 131 9.65 2.17 -1.67
C GLU A 131 10.76 1.13 -1.80
N ILE A 132 11.95 1.58 -2.16
CA ILE A 132 13.12 0.72 -2.19
C ILE A 132 13.92 0.99 -0.93
N VAL A 133 14.21 -0.08 -0.20
CA VAL A 133 15.01 -0.06 1.02
C VAL A 133 16.40 -0.56 0.70
N GLY A 134 17.40 0.08 1.24
CA GLY A 134 18.78 -0.30 1.07
C GLY A 134 19.67 0.29 2.14
N ASP A 135 20.96 -0.03 2.04
CA ASP A 135 21.96 0.50 2.97
C ASP A 135 22.26 1.95 2.66
N ALA A 136 22.19 2.78 3.66
CA ALA A 136 22.49 4.20 3.56
C ALA A 136 23.36 4.64 4.72
N LYS A 137 24.28 5.58 4.44
CA LYS A 137 25.03 6.29 5.46
C LYS A 137 24.24 7.52 5.90
N VAL A 138 23.98 7.60 7.17
CA VAL A 138 23.24 8.70 7.77
C VAL A 138 24.11 9.37 8.82
N ARG A 139 24.19 10.70 8.78
CA ARG A 139 24.78 11.47 9.86
C ARG A 139 23.75 11.76 10.92
N VAL A 140 24.03 11.32 12.12
CA VAL A 140 23.14 11.49 13.27
C VAL A 140 23.81 12.41 14.26
N SER A 141 23.08 13.41 14.73
CA SER A 141 23.50 14.21 15.86
C SER A 141 23.34 13.39 17.14
N VAL A 142 24.45 13.11 17.81
CA VAL A 142 24.43 12.42 19.08
C VAL A 142 24.69 13.44 20.17
N GLU A 143 23.73 13.64 21.06
CA GLU A 143 23.99 14.30 22.33
C GLU A 143 24.76 13.32 23.19
N GLU A 144 26.04 13.60 23.42
CA GLU A 144 26.77 12.94 24.46
C GLU A 144 26.26 13.53 25.77
N ASP A 145 25.28 12.89 26.36
CA ASP A 145 25.01 13.05 27.76
C ASP A 145 26.25 12.48 28.47
N TYR A 146 27.12 13.37 28.90
CA TYR A 146 28.01 13.05 29.98
C TYR A 146 27.13 12.91 31.23
N ASP A 147 26.37 11.84 31.28
CA ASP A 147 25.98 11.35 32.56
C ASP A 147 27.27 10.94 33.25
N ASP A 148 27.81 11.87 34.01
CA ASP A 148 28.67 11.56 35.09
C ASP A 148 27.80 10.68 36.00
N TYR A 149 27.72 9.40 35.65
CA TYR A 149 27.23 8.42 36.61
C TYR A 149 28.24 8.41 37.73
N ASP A 150 28.05 9.31 38.68
CA ASP A 150 28.54 9.04 40.02
C ASP A 150 27.96 7.70 40.40
N GLU A 151 28.81 6.69 40.55
CA GLU A 151 28.46 5.31 40.88
C GLU A 151 27.61 5.18 42.18
N ASP A 152 27.24 6.31 42.78
CA ASP A 152 26.50 6.40 44.03
C ASP A 152 25.04 6.87 43.86
N ASP A 153 24.58 7.13 42.66
CA ASP A 153 23.15 7.39 42.43
C ASP A 153 22.40 6.05 42.46
N ASP A 154 22.00 5.67 43.65
CA ASP A 154 20.97 4.67 43.84
C ASP A 154 19.75 5.09 43.02
N ILE A 155 19.50 4.37 41.92
CA ILE A 155 18.26 4.51 41.16
C ILE A 155 17.14 4.08 42.12
N GLU A 156 16.48 5.03 42.76
CA GLU A 156 15.25 4.73 43.48
C GLU A 156 14.19 4.31 42.44
N ILE A 157 14.04 3.01 42.33
CA ILE A 157 12.91 2.44 41.60
C ILE A 157 11.68 2.74 42.45
N ASN A 158 10.76 3.53 41.91
CA ASN A 158 9.48 3.79 42.55
C ASN A 158 8.67 2.48 42.54
N GLU A 159 8.72 1.77 43.68
CA GLU A 159 8.01 0.50 43.85
C GLU A 159 6.49 0.64 43.67
N ASP A 160 5.94 1.83 43.95
CA ASP A 160 4.50 2.10 43.73
C ASP A 160 4.11 1.99 42.27
N TYR A 161 5.00 2.37 41.36
CA TYR A 161 4.78 2.26 39.93
C TYR A 161 4.79 0.79 39.44
N LEU A 162 5.65 -0.04 40.04
CA LEU A 162 5.73 -1.46 39.70
C LEU A 162 4.53 -2.25 40.25
N ASN A 163 3.95 -1.81 41.37
CA ASN A 163 2.77 -2.43 41.93
C ASN A 163 1.49 -2.13 41.13
N ASP A 164 1.39 -0.95 40.52
CA ASP A 164 0.25 -0.59 39.65
C ASP A 164 0.22 -1.40 38.34
N VAL A 165 1.36 -1.80 37.82
CA VAL A 165 1.46 -2.60 36.59
C VAL A 165 1.04 -4.06 36.83
N ASN A 166 1.23 -4.57 38.04
CA ASN A 166 0.95 -5.97 38.41
C ASN A 166 -0.50 -6.20 38.89
N GLN A 167 -1.31 -5.17 39.06
CA GLN A 167 -2.70 -5.28 39.52
C GLN A 167 -3.76 -5.27 38.42
N LYS A 168 -3.38 -5.36 37.17
CA LYS A 168 -4.32 -5.48 36.04
C LYS A 168 -4.38 -6.89 35.51
#